data_a0012abf5f82d1bb3009ce9ed3035fb0
#
_entry.id   a0012abf5f82d1bb3009ce9ed3035fb0
#
_cell.length_a   1.000
_cell.length_b   1.000
_cell.length_c   1.000
_cell.angle_alpha   90.00
_cell.angle_beta   90.00
_cell.angle_gamma   90.00
#
_symmetry.space_group_name_H-M   'P 1'
#
loop_
_entity.id
_entity.type
_entity.pdbx_description
1 polymer ?
#
loop_
_entity_poly.entity_id
_entity_poly.type
_entity_poly.pdbx_seq_one_letter_code
_entity_poly.pdbx_strand_id
1 'polypeptide(L)'
;MRFALVTDAWHLQVNGVVRSLSTMVEIGRAKNHDVLVIQPQDYQTCPLTSYPEIRLATTPWKMMKLLREFSPDAVHIATEGTLGIFARIWLNHLKIPFTTSYHTRFPEYVQERLPIPLSWGYRFLKWFHGAAERVMVPTPTMGQLLNHHGVHQKTVIWNRGVNHDLFRPRSQENSYGPRPYWLCAGRVAVEKNIEAFLKLDLPGTKIIAGDGPARASMQTKYPDAFWLGYKFGEELAKIYADSDVFVFPSKTDTFGNVLLESIASGTPVAAFPVPGPQDVLKPGVDGVLSENLKDACLSALRLDRNVVHRSSMDWDWDTCFQTFLSRLVHFDSDKFGYQFNKFESPTILPTSD
;
A
#
# COMPACT_ATOMS: atom_id res chain seq x y z
N MET A 1 3.81 16.04 -18.30
CA MET A 1 2.45 15.48 -18.19
C MET A 1 1.80 15.98 -16.92
N ARG A 2 0.52 16.30 -16.99
CA ARG A 2 -0.29 16.74 -15.85
C ARG A 2 -1.21 15.59 -15.42
N PHE A 3 -1.12 15.11 -14.22
CA PHE A 3 -2.05 14.08 -13.75
C PHE A 3 -2.60 14.37 -12.36
N ALA A 4 -3.84 13.98 -12.13
CA ALA A 4 -4.49 14.09 -10.83
C ALA A 4 -4.50 12.74 -10.12
N LEU A 5 -4.10 12.74 -8.85
CA LEU A 5 -4.14 11.61 -7.92
C LEU A 5 -5.20 11.87 -6.86
N VAL A 6 -6.25 11.06 -6.84
CA VAL A 6 -7.32 11.15 -5.83
C VAL A 6 -7.10 10.04 -4.81
N THR A 7 -7.01 10.41 -3.53
CA THR A 7 -6.75 9.45 -2.45
C THR A 7 -7.41 9.86 -1.14
N ASP A 8 -7.94 8.90 -0.40
CA ASP A 8 -8.42 9.08 0.98
C ASP A 8 -7.33 8.73 2.02
N ALA A 9 -6.19 8.16 1.56
CA ALA A 9 -5.04 7.80 2.38
C ALA A 9 -3.88 8.76 2.12
N TRP A 10 -3.60 9.66 3.08
CA TRP A 10 -2.51 10.63 2.98
C TRP A 10 -1.86 10.89 4.35
N HIS A 11 -0.95 11.83 4.47
CA HIS A 11 0.04 12.06 5.53
C HIS A 11 -0.36 11.84 7.00
N LEU A 12 -1.64 11.85 7.36
CA LEU A 12 -2.08 11.56 8.73
C LEU A 12 -2.05 10.05 9.06
N GLN A 13 -1.87 9.21 8.06
CA GLN A 13 -1.87 7.76 8.21
C GLN A 13 -0.46 7.21 8.02
N VAL A 14 0.00 6.39 8.97
CA VAL A 14 1.26 5.66 8.85
C VAL A 14 0.97 4.28 8.27
N ASN A 15 1.01 4.18 6.95
CA ASN A 15 0.79 2.92 6.24
C ASN A 15 1.52 2.87 4.88
N GLY A 16 1.63 1.66 4.32
CA GLY A 16 2.34 1.42 3.07
C GLY A 16 1.73 2.11 1.85
N VAL A 17 0.42 2.39 1.85
CA VAL A 17 -0.27 3.08 0.74
C VAL A 17 0.18 4.52 0.67
N VAL A 18 0.11 5.24 1.80
CA VAL A 18 0.56 6.64 1.90
C VAL A 18 2.01 6.77 1.47
N ARG A 19 2.89 5.90 1.98
CA ARG A 19 4.31 5.93 1.65
C ARG A 19 4.54 5.72 0.15
N SER A 20 3.87 4.74 -0.46
CA SER A 20 4.01 4.49 -1.90
C SER A 20 3.50 5.66 -2.73
N LEU A 21 2.34 6.23 -2.39
CA LEU A 21 1.76 7.34 -3.14
C LEU A 21 2.56 8.63 -2.99
N SER A 22 3.05 8.95 -1.77
CA SER A 22 3.89 10.14 -1.55
C SER A 22 5.21 10.05 -2.32
N THR A 23 5.89 8.89 -2.28
CA THR A 23 7.11 8.66 -3.07
C THR A 23 6.86 8.83 -4.57
N MET A 24 5.74 8.32 -5.09
CA MET A 24 5.36 8.48 -6.49
C MET A 24 5.13 9.95 -6.88
N VAL A 25 4.49 10.73 -6.00
CA VAL A 25 4.27 12.17 -6.20
C VAL A 25 5.60 12.94 -6.18
N GLU A 26 6.48 12.62 -5.24
CA GLU A 26 7.82 13.23 -5.13
C GLU A 26 8.65 12.99 -6.39
N ILE A 27 8.72 11.74 -6.85
CA ILE A 27 9.44 11.37 -8.08
C ILE A 27 8.81 12.07 -9.30
N GLY A 28 7.48 12.09 -9.38
CA GLY A 28 6.78 12.76 -10.47
C GLY A 28 7.13 14.24 -10.57
N ARG A 29 7.09 14.95 -9.45
CA ARG A 29 7.48 16.37 -9.39
C ARG A 29 8.95 16.58 -9.70
N ALA A 30 9.84 15.73 -9.17
CA ALA A 30 11.28 15.79 -9.48
C ALA A 30 11.59 15.56 -10.97
N LYS A 31 10.74 14.80 -11.66
CA LYS A 31 10.84 14.55 -13.11
C LYS A 31 10.02 15.54 -13.95
N ASN A 32 9.66 16.71 -13.41
CA ASN A 32 8.93 17.78 -14.09
C ASN A 32 7.53 17.37 -14.60
N HIS A 33 6.84 16.51 -13.86
CA HIS A 33 5.42 16.27 -14.04
C HIS A 33 4.61 17.19 -13.10
N ASP A 34 3.51 17.75 -13.60
CA ASP A 34 2.57 18.47 -12.77
C ASP A 34 1.63 17.47 -12.09
N VAL A 35 1.67 17.41 -10.77
CA VAL A 35 0.89 16.47 -9.99
C VAL A 35 -0.05 17.19 -9.04
N LEU A 36 -1.36 17.08 -9.30
CA LEU A 36 -2.42 17.48 -8.37
C LEU A 36 -2.75 16.30 -7.47
N VAL A 37 -2.59 16.46 -6.17
CA VAL A 37 -3.05 15.48 -5.17
C VAL A 37 -4.33 15.99 -4.55
N ILE A 38 -5.40 15.21 -4.64
CA ILE A 38 -6.69 15.44 -4.00
C ILE A 38 -6.77 14.52 -2.78
N GLN A 39 -6.74 15.09 -1.59
CA GLN A 39 -6.52 14.39 -0.33
C GLN A 39 -7.50 14.89 0.76
N PRO A 40 -7.75 14.14 1.84
CA PRO A 40 -8.73 14.53 2.86
C PRO A 40 -8.43 15.84 3.56
N GLN A 41 -7.15 16.24 3.71
CA GLN A 41 -6.74 17.46 4.40
C GLN A 41 -7.24 18.74 3.72
N ASP A 42 -7.57 18.68 2.44
CA ASP A 42 -8.08 19.82 1.67
C ASP A 42 -9.59 20.05 1.89
N TYR A 43 -10.24 19.22 2.71
CA TYR A 43 -11.69 19.19 2.91
C TYR A 43 -12.08 19.21 4.38
N GLN A 44 -13.35 19.50 4.63
CA GLN A 44 -13.95 19.16 5.92
C GLN A 44 -14.03 17.65 6.05
N THR A 45 -13.61 17.11 7.20
CA THR A 45 -13.53 15.66 7.40
C THR A 45 -14.14 15.25 8.74
N CYS A 46 -14.65 14.01 8.79
CA CYS A 46 -14.97 13.33 10.04
C CYS A 46 -14.06 12.09 10.22
N PRO A 47 -13.67 11.74 11.45
CA PRO A 47 -12.89 10.53 11.71
C PRO A 47 -13.75 9.28 11.55
N LEU A 48 -13.15 8.20 11.06
CA LEU A 48 -13.79 6.89 11.11
C LEU A 48 -13.71 6.34 12.55
N THR A 49 -14.84 5.91 13.11
CA THR A 49 -14.94 5.50 14.52
C THR A 49 -13.93 4.44 14.92
N SER A 50 -13.69 3.44 14.07
CA SER A 50 -12.74 2.35 14.34
C SER A 50 -11.27 2.70 14.06
N TYR A 51 -11.02 3.78 13.31
CA TYR A 51 -9.71 4.26 12.90
C TYR A 51 -9.74 5.78 12.79
N PRO A 52 -9.58 6.50 13.91
CA PRO A 52 -9.67 7.97 13.94
C PRO A 52 -8.64 8.67 13.03
N GLU A 53 -7.54 8.00 12.72
CA GLU A 53 -6.54 8.46 11.76
C GLU A 53 -7.03 8.44 10.30
N ILE A 54 -8.07 7.66 9.99
CA ILE A 54 -8.72 7.68 8.69
C ILE A 54 -9.78 8.76 8.69
N ARG A 55 -9.55 9.79 7.88
CA ARG A 55 -10.42 10.96 7.77
C ARG A 55 -11.27 10.86 6.51
N LEU A 56 -12.59 10.88 6.67
CA LEU A 56 -13.55 10.84 5.57
C LEU A 56 -13.92 12.27 5.17
N ALA A 57 -13.70 12.64 3.92
CA ALA A 57 -14.10 13.96 3.41
C ALA A 57 -15.63 14.07 3.34
N THR A 58 -16.17 15.15 3.94
CA THR A 58 -17.63 15.41 3.98
C THR A 58 -18.11 16.34 2.88
N THR A 59 -17.17 17.01 2.18
CA THR A 59 -17.46 17.94 1.08
C THR A 59 -16.72 17.58 -0.21
N PRO A 60 -16.77 16.31 -0.67
CA PRO A 60 -15.93 15.83 -1.77
C PRO A 60 -16.19 16.51 -3.11
N TRP A 61 -17.38 17.09 -3.31
CA TRP A 61 -17.73 17.82 -4.55
C TRP A 61 -16.82 19.01 -4.86
N LYS A 62 -16.15 19.57 -3.85
CA LYS A 62 -15.21 20.68 -4.05
C LYS A 62 -14.01 20.29 -4.94
N MET A 63 -13.69 19.01 -5.06
CA MET A 63 -12.62 18.53 -5.96
C MET A 63 -12.87 18.87 -7.42
N MET A 64 -14.13 19.05 -7.80
CA MET A 64 -14.51 19.32 -9.16
C MET A 64 -13.92 20.62 -9.68
N LYS A 65 -13.94 21.67 -8.83
CA LYS A 65 -13.32 22.94 -9.15
C LYS A 65 -11.80 22.77 -9.35
N LEU A 66 -11.14 22.05 -8.45
CA LEU A 66 -9.70 21.79 -8.53
C LEU A 66 -9.32 21.01 -9.81
N LEU A 67 -10.07 19.96 -10.14
CA LEU A 67 -9.84 19.17 -11.36
C LEU A 67 -10.03 20.02 -12.62
N ARG A 68 -11.06 20.87 -12.66
CA ARG A 68 -11.32 21.75 -13.79
C ARG A 68 -10.19 22.76 -13.97
N GLU A 69 -9.78 23.45 -12.91
CA GLU A 69 -8.71 24.46 -12.94
C GLU A 69 -7.36 23.83 -13.31
N PHE A 70 -7.11 22.63 -12.80
CA PHE A 70 -5.88 21.91 -13.08
C PHE A 70 -5.86 21.33 -14.49
N SER A 71 -6.99 20.95 -15.07
CA SER A 71 -7.10 20.36 -16.43
C SER A 71 -6.09 19.22 -16.67
N PRO A 72 -6.21 18.06 -16.00
CA PRO A 72 -5.25 16.97 -16.09
C PRO A 72 -5.31 16.24 -17.43
N ASP A 73 -4.18 15.63 -17.85
CA ASP A 73 -4.10 14.70 -18.99
C ASP A 73 -4.54 13.27 -18.58
N ALA A 74 -4.53 12.96 -17.28
CA ALA A 74 -4.94 11.66 -16.72
C ALA A 74 -5.43 11.82 -15.27
N VAL A 75 -6.37 10.96 -14.86
CA VAL A 75 -6.84 10.88 -13.47
C VAL A 75 -6.66 9.46 -12.95
N HIS A 76 -6.05 9.35 -11.77
CA HIS A 76 -5.91 8.10 -11.04
C HIS A 76 -6.59 8.18 -9.67
N ILE A 77 -7.50 7.24 -9.40
CA ILE A 77 -8.17 7.11 -8.09
C ILE A 77 -7.48 5.97 -7.33
N ALA A 78 -6.75 6.34 -6.29
CA ALA A 78 -5.87 5.40 -5.58
C ALA A 78 -6.57 4.63 -4.45
N THR A 79 -7.71 5.12 -3.94
CA THR A 79 -8.41 4.50 -2.80
C THR A 79 -9.91 4.55 -2.94
N GLU A 80 -10.60 3.64 -2.24
CA GLU A 80 -12.05 3.41 -2.32
C GLU A 80 -12.84 4.19 -1.25
N GLY A 81 -12.27 5.26 -0.69
CA GLY A 81 -12.93 6.10 0.32
C GLY A 81 -13.87 7.15 -0.28
N THR A 82 -14.25 8.14 0.53
CA THR A 82 -15.27 9.13 0.14
C THR A 82 -14.85 10.00 -1.06
N LEU A 83 -13.58 10.39 -1.13
CA LEU A 83 -13.03 11.12 -2.29
C LEU A 83 -13.01 10.22 -3.53
N GLY A 84 -12.52 8.99 -3.38
CA GLY A 84 -12.47 8.03 -4.48
C GLY A 84 -13.85 7.70 -5.04
N ILE A 85 -14.83 7.44 -4.17
CA ILE A 85 -16.23 7.16 -4.55
C ILE A 85 -16.82 8.33 -5.33
N PHE A 86 -16.65 9.54 -4.82
CA PHE A 86 -17.18 10.73 -5.48
C PHE A 86 -16.50 10.97 -6.84
N ALA A 87 -15.17 10.89 -6.90
CA ALA A 87 -14.42 11.02 -8.16
C ALA A 87 -14.89 9.97 -9.19
N ARG A 88 -15.02 8.71 -8.77
CA ARG A 88 -15.51 7.60 -9.62
C ARG A 88 -16.89 7.89 -10.20
N ILE A 89 -17.86 8.31 -9.37
CA ILE A 89 -19.22 8.60 -9.82
C ILE A 89 -19.19 9.75 -10.84
N TRP A 90 -18.46 10.79 -10.55
CA TRP A 90 -18.43 12.00 -11.31
C TRP A 90 -17.71 11.83 -12.66
N LEU A 91 -16.50 11.26 -12.66
CA LEU A 91 -15.76 11.01 -13.88
C LEU A 91 -16.50 10.05 -14.82
N ASN A 92 -17.15 9.01 -14.26
CA ASN A 92 -17.98 8.10 -15.03
C ASN A 92 -19.21 8.81 -15.65
N HIS A 93 -19.84 9.71 -14.91
CA HIS A 93 -20.96 10.50 -15.41
C HIS A 93 -20.55 11.43 -16.55
N LEU A 94 -19.39 12.08 -16.45
CA LEU A 94 -18.80 12.91 -17.49
C LEU A 94 -18.19 12.10 -18.65
N LYS A 95 -18.19 10.78 -18.58
CA LYS A 95 -17.50 9.89 -19.54
C LYS A 95 -16.02 10.20 -19.72
N ILE A 96 -15.37 10.65 -18.64
CA ILE A 96 -13.93 10.87 -18.57
C ILE A 96 -13.27 9.55 -18.12
N PRO A 97 -12.37 8.98 -18.92
CA PRO A 97 -11.69 7.74 -18.55
C PRO A 97 -10.73 7.99 -17.37
N PHE A 98 -10.62 7.00 -16.49
CA PHE A 98 -9.74 7.05 -15.33
C PHE A 98 -9.18 5.67 -15.00
N THR A 99 -8.14 5.63 -14.21
CA THR A 99 -7.57 4.42 -13.65
C THR A 99 -7.80 4.35 -12.16
N THR A 100 -7.82 3.14 -11.62
CA THR A 100 -7.89 2.91 -10.16
C THR A 100 -6.75 2.01 -9.72
N SER A 101 -6.51 1.92 -8.42
CA SER A 101 -5.61 0.92 -7.86
C SER A 101 -6.23 0.19 -6.67
N TYR A 102 -5.81 -1.07 -6.49
CA TYR A 102 -6.20 -1.93 -5.39
C TYR A 102 -5.01 -2.14 -4.46
N HIS A 103 -5.07 -1.55 -3.27
CA HIS A 103 -3.96 -1.55 -2.32
C HIS A 103 -4.19 -2.46 -1.11
N THR A 104 -5.44 -2.67 -0.73
CA THR A 104 -5.78 -3.32 0.53
C THR A 104 -6.88 -4.34 0.32
N ARG A 105 -6.76 -5.52 0.91
CA ARG A 105 -7.80 -6.55 0.94
C ARG A 105 -8.95 -6.13 1.87
N PHE A 106 -9.57 -5.02 1.50
CA PHE A 106 -10.62 -4.38 2.29
C PHE A 106 -11.79 -5.32 2.65
N PRO A 107 -12.30 -6.17 1.73
CA PRO A 107 -13.37 -7.10 2.07
C PRO A 107 -13.00 -8.04 3.22
N GLU A 108 -11.79 -8.59 3.21
CA GLU A 108 -11.28 -9.49 4.25
C GLU A 108 -11.10 -8.77 5.58
N TYR A 109 -10.55 -7.55 5.56
CA TYR A 109 -10.38 -6.74 6.78
C TYR A 109 -11.70 -6.36 7.43
N VAL A 110 -12.73 -6.09 6.62
CA VAL A 110 -14.08 -5.82 7.14
C VAL A 110 -14.70 -7.08 7.73
N GLN A 111 -14.57 -8.23 7.06
CA GLN A 111 -15.10 -9.50 7.53
C GLN A 111 -14.48 -9.95 8.86
N GLU A 112 -13.17 -9.73 9.06
CA GLU A 112 -12.49 -10.08 10.32
C GLU A 112 -13.00 -9.28 11.54
N ARG A 113 -13.67 -8.14 11.30
CA ARG A 113 -14.11 -7.21 12.35
C ARG A 113 -15.61 -7.09 12.49
N LEU A 114 -16.31 -7.30 11.42
CA LEU A 114 -17.77 -7.14 11.35
C LEU A 114 -18.38 -8.39 10.71
N PRO A 115 -19.56 -8.83 11.13
CA PRO A 115 -20.26 -9.97 10.56
C PRO A 115 -20.88 -9.64 9.17
N ILE A 116 -20.06 -9.07 8.28
CA ILE A 116 -20.47 -8.69 6.92
C ILE A 116 -19.97 -9.76 5.96
N PRO A 117 -20.85 -10.33 5.12
CA PRO A 117 -20.43 -11.32 4.14
C PRO A 117 -19.38 -10.78 3.17
N LEU A 118 -18.34 -11.55 2.91
CA LEU A 118 -17.23 -11.22 2.00
C LEU A 118 -17.75 -10.82 0.60
N SER A 119 -18.82 -11.46 0.15
CA SER A 119 -19.47 -11.19 -1.14
C SER A 119 -19.95 -9.74 -1.30
N TRP A 120 -20.34 -9.08 -0.21
CA TRP A 120 -20.76 -7.67 -0.25
C TRP A 120 -19.57 -6.74 -0.49
N GLY A 121 -18.45 -7.04 0.14
CA GLY A 121 -17.20 -6.31 -0.09
C GLY A 121 -16.75 -6.41 -1.54
N TYR A 122 -16.75 -7.63 -2.11
CA TYR A 122 -16.40 -7.82 -3.52
C TYR A 122 -17.42 -7.24 -4.49
N ARG A 123 -18.73 -7.20 -4.13
CA ARG A 123 -19.73 -6.48 -4.92
C ARG A 123 -19.45 -4.97 -4.96
N PHE A 124 -19.07 -4.39 -3.83
CA PHE A 124 -18.64 -2.99 -3.77
C PHE A 124 -17.40 -2.74 -4.64
N LEU A 125 -16.36 -3.58 -4.53
CA LEU A 125 -15.15 -3.47 -5.36
C LEU A 125 -15.47 -3.60 -6.86
N LYS A 126 -16.34 -4.54 -7.23
CA LYS A 126 -16.82 -4.69 -8.61
C LYS A 126 -17.49 -3.43 -9.13
N TRP A 127 -18.37 -2.84 -8.32
CA TRP A 127 -19.01 -1.57 -8.67
C TRP A 127 -17.99 -0.44 -8.77
N PHE A 128 -17.07 -0.33 -7.81
CA PHE A 128 -16.09 0.76 -7.75
C PHE A 128 -15.10 0.70 -8.91
N HIS A 129 -14.42 -0.41 -9.07
CA HIS A 129 -13.39 -0.58 -10.09
C HIS A 129 -13.96 -0.84 -11.48
N GLY A 130 -15.18 -1.38 -11.58
CA GLY A 130 -15.79 -1.73 -12.86
C GLY A 130 -16.00 -0.57 -13.82
N ALA A 131 -15.98 0.68 -13.34
CA ALA A 131 -16.06 1.88 -14.17
C ALA A 131 -14.69 2.37 -14.67
N ALA A 132 -13.58 1.87 -14.12
CA ALA A 132 -12.25 2.25 -14.52
C ALA A 132 -11.83 1.58 -15.85
N GLU A 133 -10.99 2.25 -16.63
CA GLU A 133 -10.40 1.66 -17.83
C GLU A 133 -9.36 0.58 -17.49
N ARG A 134 -8.64 0.76 -16.39
CA ARG A 134 -7.66 -0.19 -15.86
C ARG A 134 -7.64 -0.15 -14.34
N VAL A 135 -7.37 -1.29 -13.73
CA VAL A 135 -7.13 -1.42 -12.28
C VAL A 135 -5.67 -1.82 -12.06
N MET A 136 -4.92 -0.96 -11.42
CA MET A 136 -3.54 -1.23 -11.06
C MET A 136 -3.49 -2.10 -9.80
N VAL A 137 -2.81 -3.22 -9.87
CA VAL A 137 -2.64 -4.16 -8.77
C VAL A 137 -1.16 -4.34 -8.45
N PRO A 138 -0.80 -4.55 -7.17
CA PRO A 138 0.62 -4.63 -6.80
C PRO A 138 1.30 -5.91 -7.28
N THR A 139 0.54 -6.99 -7.43
CA THR A 139 1.09 -8.32 -7.77
C THR A 139 0.17 -9.09 -8.72
N PRO A 140 0.71 -10.09 -9.47
CA PRO A 140 -0.09 -10.98 -10.30
C PRO A 140 -1.20 -11.71 -9.53
N THR A 141 -0.88 -12.21 -8.33
CA THR A 141 -1.86 -12.91 -7.49
C THR A 141 -3.04 -12.02 -7.09
N MET A 142 -2.80 -10.72 -6.81
CA MET A 142 -3.89 -9.77 -6.55
C MET A 142 -4.75 -9.55 -7.79
N GLY A 143 -4.15 -9.51 -8.98
CA GLY A 143 -4.90 -9.45 -10.23
C GLY A 143 -5.80 -10.67 -10.43
N GLN A 144 -5.26 -11.86 -10.20
CA GLN A 144 -6.02 -13.13 -10.27
C GLN A 144 -7.16 -13.16 -9.24
N LEU A 145 -6.92 -12.69 -8.01
CA LEU A 145 -7.94 -12.59 -6.97
C LEU A 145 -9.11 -11.71 -7.41
N LEU A 146 -8.84 -10.50 -7.92
CA LEU A 146 -9.88 -9.59 -8.40
C LEU A 146 -10.64 -10.18 -9.59
N ASN A 147 -9.95 -10.83 -10.53
CA ASN A 147 -10.55 -11.50 -11.67
C ASN A 147 -11.45 -12.67 -11.25
N HIS A 148 -11.02 -13.49 -10.28
CA HIS A 148 -11.79 -14.60 -9.71
C HIS A 148 -13.12 -14.11 -9.11
N HIS A 149 -13.08 -12.97 -8.42
CA HIS A 149 -14.30 -12.34 -7.87
C HIS A 149 -15.08 -11.49 -8.88
N GLY A 150 -14.68 -11.48 -10.15
CA GLY A 150 -15.31 -10.73 -11.23
C GLY A 150 -15.31 -9.21 -11.02
N VAL A 151 -14.29 -8.70 -10.31
CA VAL A 151 -14.17 -7.27 -10.00
C VAL A 151 -13.80 -6.48 -11.25
N HIS A 152 -12.77 -6.93 -11.97
CA HIS A 152 -12.33 -6.28 -13.21
C HIS A 152 -11.50 -7.23 -14.07
N GLN A 153 -11.66 -7.15 -15.41
CA GLN A 153 -10.91 -7.99 -16.36
C GLN A 153 -9.62 -7.34 -16.87
N LYS A 154 -9.47 -6.01 -16.73
CA LYS A 154 -8.31 -5.23 -17.21
C LYS A 154 -7.40 -4.85 -16.04
N THR A 155 -6.98 -5.82 -15.24
CA THR A 155 -5.97 -5.60 -14.21
C THR A 155 -4.59 -5.45 -14.85
N VAL A 156 -3.79 -4.51 -14.37
CA VAL A 156 -2.41 -4.27 -14.81
C VAL A 156 -1.49 -4.19 -13.60
N ILE A 157 -0.29 -4.74 -13.74
CA ILE A 157 0.67 -4.76 -12.64
C ILE A 157 1.28 -3.36 -12.48
N TRP A 158 1.27 -2.89 -11.24
CA TRP A 158 2.01 -1.75 -10.75
C TRP A 158 2.62 -2.11 -9.40
N ASN A 159 3.84 -2.60 -9.44
CA ASN A 159 4.63 -3.03 -8.29
C ASN A 159 5.07 -1.85 -7.39
N ARG A 160 6.05 -2.08 -6.54
CA ARG A 160 6.63 -1.07 -5.64
C ARG A 160 8.15 -1.05 -5.81
N GLY A 161 8.76 0.00 -5.31
CA GLY A 161 10.20 0.11 -5.22
C GLY A 161 10.68 0.20 -3.76
N VAL A 162 11.98 0.19 -3.58
CA VAL A 162 12.65 0.46 -2.31
C VAL A 162 13.73 1.53 -2.50
N ASN A 163 14.00 2.31 -1.46
CA ASN A 163 15.09 3.28 -1.47
C ASN A 163 16.39 2.59 -1.05
N HIS A 164 17.25 2.25 -2.03
CA HIS A 164 18.52 1.58 -1.83
C HIS A 164 19.59 2.45 -1.15
N ASP A 165 19.47 3.77 -1.21
CA ASP A 165 20.38 4.67 -0.47
C ASP A 165 20.13 4.57 1.03
N LEU A 166 18.88 4.38 1.41
CA LEU A 166 18.43 4.25 2.80
C LEU A 166 18.57 2.81 3.31
N PHE A 167 17.93 1.85 2.61
CA PHE A 167 17.92 0.43 2.97
C PHE A 167 19.05 -0.29 2.23
N ARG A 168 20.12 -0.54 2.95
CA ARG A 168 21.35 -1.17 2.43
C ARG A 168 22.03 -1.98 3.51
N PRO A 169 22.86 -2.95 3.17
CA PRO A 169 23.70 -3.65 4.15
C PRO A 169 24.58 -2.70 4.95
N ARG A 170 24.71 -2.98 6.24
CA ARG A 170 25.54 -2.25 7.20
C ARG A 170 26.27 -3.23 8.09
N SER A 171 27.27 -2.76 8.83
CA SER A 171 27.89 -3.56 9.91
C SER A 171 26.84 -3.85 10.98
N GLN A 172 26.80 -5.12 11.40
CA GLN A 172 25.88 -5.56 12.45
C GLN A 172 26.44 -5.18 13.83
N GLU A 173 25.56 -4.74 14.72
CA GLU A 173 25.86 -4.36 16.09
C GLU A 173 25.15 -5.33 17.06
N ASN A 174 25.65 -5.43 18.31
CA ASN A 174 25.03 -6.26 19.36
C ASN A 174 24.19 -5.41 20.32
N SER A 175 23.15 -4.74 19.79
CA SER A 175 22.41 -3.71 20.51
C SER A 175 21.25 -4.23 21.35
N TYR A 176 20.76 -5.48 21.11
CA TYR A 176 19.47 -5.95 21.68
C TYR A 176 19.59 -7.22 22.52
N GLY A 177 20.79 -7.76 22.72
CA GLY A 177 20.97 -9.00 23.50
C GLY A 177 21.58 -10.14 22.67
N PRO A 178 21.35 -11.42 23.02
CA PRO A 178 21.95 -12.52 22.28
C PRO A 178 21.37 -12.67 20.86
N ARG A 179 22.25 -12.96 19.90
CA ARG A 179 21.86 -13.28 18.53
C ARG A 179 21.37 -14.74 18.41
N PRO A 180 20.58 -15.10 17.38
CA PRO A 180 20.19 -14.23 16.25
C PRO A 180 19.07 -13.23 16.62
N TYR A 181 18.99 -12.12 15.86
CA TYR A 181 17.96 -11.11 15.95
C TYR A 181 16.83 -11.38 14.94
N TRP A 182 15.64 -11.60 15.48
CA TRP A 182 14.42 -11.84 14.71
C TRP A 182 13.56 -10.57 14.71
N LEU A 183 13.51 -9.90 13.59
CA LEU A 183 12.79 -8.64 13.44
C LEU A 183 11.39 -8.86 12.87
N CYS A 184 10.40 -8.24 13.48
CA CYS A 184 9.11 -7.97 12.82
C CYS A 184 8.88 -6.45 12.84
N ALA A 185 8.64 -5.85 11.67
CA ALA A 185 8.43 -4.41 11.53
C ALA A 185 7.11 -4.09 10.85
N GLY A 186 6.41 -3.08 11.38
CA GLY A 186 5.15 -2.61 10.84
C GLY A 186 4.10 -2.32 11.91
N ARG A 187 2.85 -2.09 11.46
CA ARG A 187 1.73 -1.81 12.37
C ARG A 187 1.45 -2.99 13.29
N VAL A 188 1.36 -2.74 14.59
CA VAL A 188 1.01 -3.76 15.59
C VAL A 188 -0.52 -3.86 15.69
N ALA A 189 -1.10 -4.74 14.85
CA ALA A 189 -2.53 -4.94 14.73
C ALA A 189 -2.86 -6.41 14.46
N VAL A 190 -4.12 -6.80 14.68
CA VAL A 190 -4.58 -8.20 14.60
C VAL A 190 -4.29 -8.80 13.21
N GLU A 191 -4.56 -8.06 12.15
CA GLU A 191 -4.33 -8.48 10.77
C GLU A 191 -2.86 -8.76 10.43
N LYS A 192 -1.92 -8.25 11.23
CA LYS A 192 -0.48 -8.51 11.04
C LYS A 192 -0.02 -9.80 11.71
N ASN A 193 -0.89 -10.45 12.49
CA ASN A 193 -0.65 -11.78 13.05
C ASN A 193 0.69 -11.91 13.81
N ILE A 194 1.14 -10.81 14.45
CA ILE A 194 2.44 -10.73 15.14
C ILE A 194 2.54 -11.80 16.25
N GLU A 195 1.42 -12.16 16.84
CA GLU A 195 1.37 -13.18 17.87
C GLU A 195 1.86 -14.55 17.40
N ALA A 196 1.64 -14.89 16.12
CA ALA A 196 2.15 -16.13 15.55
C ALA A 196 3.70 -16.17 15.58
N PHE A 197 4.35 -15.02 15.40
CA PHE A 197 5.81 -14.90 15.55
C PHE A 197 6.23 -14.91 17.04
N LEU A 198 5.54 -14.17 17.88
CA LEU A 198 5.91 -14.05 19.30
C LEU A 198 5.84 -15.39 20.06
N LYS A 199 4.92 -16.28 19.66
CA LYS A 199 4.77 -17.62 20.21
C LYS A 199 5.87 -18.61 19.83
N LEU A 200 6.65 -18.31 18.79
CA LEU A 200 7.70 -19.23 18.34
C LEU A 200 8.77 -19.38 19.42
N ASP A 201 9.14 -20.61 19.68
CA ASP A 201 10.34 -20.92 20.46
C ASP A 201 11.57 -20.86 19.51
N LEU A 202 12.24 -19.71 19.55
CA LEU A 202 13.43 -19.38 18.74
C LEU A 202 14.56 -18.94 19.66
N PRO A 203 15.83 -19.37 19.41
CA PRO A 203 16.96 -18.86 20.16
C PRO A 203 17.19 -17.36 19.84
N GLY A 204 17.87 -16.64 20.74
CA GLY A 204 18.23 -15.25 20.50
C GLY A 204 17.12 -14.26 20.87
N THR A 205 17.04 -13.14 20.17
CA THR A 205 16.25 -11.99 20.56
C THR A 205 15.17 -11.64 19.54
N LYS A 206 13.93 -11.51 19.99
CA LYS A 206 12.79 -11.04 19.18
C LYS A 206 12.65 -9.53 19.29
N ILE A 207 12.54 -8.85 18.15
CA ILE A 207 12.48 -7.39 18.04
C ILE A 207 11.21 -7.00 17.29
N ILE A 208 10.43 -6.08 17.87
CA ILE A 208 9.23 -5.52 17.25
C ILE A 208 9.46 -4.02 17.02
N ALA A 209 9.56 -3.63 15.75
CA ALA A 209 9.67 -2.23 15.33
C ALA A 209 8.33 -1.75 14.77
N GLY A 210 7.54 -1.10 15.59
CA GLY A 210 6.23 -0.60 15.21
C GLY A 210 5.32 -0.31 16.38
N ASP A 211 4.16 0.24 16.06
CA ASP A 211 3.11 0.58 17.02
C ASP A 211 1.73 0.30 16.45
N GLY A 212 0.71 0.33 17.28
CA GLY A 212 -0.65 0.12 16.87
C GLY A 212 -1.57 -0.38 17.99
N PRO A 213 -2.85 -0.60 17.68
CA PRO A 213 -3.87 -0.86 18.69
C PRO A 213 -3.62 -2.13 19.53
N ALA A 214 -2.89 -3.11 19.01
CA ALA A 214 -2.59 -4.34 19.72
C ALA A 214 -1.28 -4.30 20.54
N ARG A 215 -0.49 -3.22 20.47
CA ARG A 215 0.83 -3.16 21.11
C ARG A 215 0.78 -3.37 22.61
N ALA A 216 -0.04 -2.62 23.33
CA ALA A 216 -0.07 -2.67 24.79
C ALA A 216 -0.39 -4.08 25.31
N SER A 217 -1.41 -4.74 24.74
CA SER A 217 -1.79 -6.10 25.12
C SER A 217 -0.71 -7.14 24.77
N MET A 218 -0.08 -7.01 23.59
CA MET A 218 0.98 -7.92 23.15
C MET A 218 2.25 -7.73 23.97
N GLN A 219 2.64 -6.51 24.29
CA GLN A 219 3.81 -6.22 25.14
C GLN A 219 3.65 -6.77 26.56
N THR A 220 2.45 -6.67 27.13
CA THR A 220 2.16 -7.29 28.43
C THR A 220 2.24 -8.82 28.38
N LYS A 221 1.78 -9.42 27.28
CA LYS A 221 1.77 -10.88 27.10
C LYS A 221 3.15 -11.46 26.75
N TYR A 222 3.98 -10.68 26.06
CA TYR A 222 5.32 -11.08 25.59
C TYR A 222 6.38 -10.04 26.00
N PRO A 223 6.66 -9.92 27.32
CA PRO A 223 7.58 -8.90 27.85
C PRO A 223 9.04 -9.11 27.46
N ASP A 224 9.42 -10.35 27.10
CA ASP A 224 10.81 -10.69 26.73
C ASP A 224 11.19 -10.22 25.32
N ALA A 225 10.23 -9.78 24.51
CA ALA A 225 10.51 -9.18 23.19
C ALA A 225 10.90 -7.70 23.34
N PHE A 226 11.80 -7.24 22.50
CA PHE A 226 12.16 -5.81 22.44
C PHE A 226 11.13 -5.03 21.63
N TRP A 227 10.41 -4.11 22.28
CA TRP A 227 9.37 -3.27 21.69
C TRP A 227 9.89 -1.85 21.44
N LEU A 228 10.30 -1.57 20.21
CA LEU A 228 10.99 -0.32 19.84
C LEU A 228 10.02 0.84 19.52
N GLY A 229 8.71 0.57 19.38
CA GLY A 229 7.78 1.57 18.89
C GLY A 229 7.97 1.90 17.41
N TYR A 230 7.33 2.97 16.93
CA TYR A 230 7.56 3.43 15.56
C TYR A 230 9.01 3.86 15.38
N LYS A 231 9.61 3.37 14.28
CA LYS A 231 10.92 3.78 13.78
C LYS A 231 10.82 4.13 12.31
N PHE A 232 11.57 5.13 11.88
CA PHE A 232 11.52 5.66 10.52
C PHE A 232 12.93 5.97 10.01
N GLY A 233 13.06 6.11 8.69
CA GLY A 233 14.29 6.56 8.05
C GLY A 233 15.50 5.73 8.46
N GLU A 234 16.58 6.40 8.81
CA GLU A 234 17.88 5.79 9.18
C GLU A 234 17.78 4.84 10.39
N GLU A 235 16.95 5.16 11.40
CA GLU A 235 16.80 4.27 12.54
C GLU A 235 16.20 2.93 12.14
N LEU A 236 15.15 2.95 11.31
CA LEU A 236 14.50 1.73 10.82
C LEU A 236 15.45 0.94 9.91
N ALA A 237 16.16 1.63 9.02
CA ALA A 237 17.13 0.99 8.12
C ALA A 237 18.27 0.29 8.87
N LYS A 238 18.76 0.89 9.96
CA LYS A 238 19.75 0.24 10.85
C LYS A 238 19.20 -1.02 11.50
N ILE A 239 17.96 -0.99 11.98
CA ILE A 239 17.32 -2.14 12.62
C ILE A 239 17.18 -3.31 11.63
N TYR A 240 16.77 -3.03 10.38
CA TYR A 240 16.77 -4.07 9.35
C TYR A 240 18.18 -4.64 9.11
N ALA A 241 19.15 -3.79 8.85
CA ALA A 241 20.52 -4.22 8.54
C ALA A 241 21.19 -4.99 9.69
N ASP A 242 20.88 -4.65 10.95
CA ASP A 242 21.39 -5.32 12.14
C ASP A 242 20.71 -6.67 12.41
N SER A 243 19.50 -6.89 11.90
CA SER A 243 18.74 -8.12 12.12
C SER A 243 19.26 -9.28 11.28
N ASP A 244 19.12 -10.50 11.82
CA ASP A 244 19.57 -11.73 11.14
C ASP A 244 18.48 -12.28 10.21
N VAL A 245 17.21 -12.17 10.63
CA VAL A 245 16.04 -12.57 9.84
C VAL A 245 14.90 -11.58 10.09
N PHE A 246 14.24 -11.18 9.03
CA PHE A 246 12.97 -10.48 9.09
C PHE A 246 11.82 -11.50 9.06
N VAL A 247 11.00 -11.52 10.10
CA VAL A 247 9.85 -12.40 10.20
C VAL A 247 8.58 -11.65 9.80
N PHE A 248 7.92 -12.15 8.76
CA PHE A 248 6.69 -11.57 8.23
C PHE A 248 5.50 -12.52 8.43
N PRO A 249 4.80 -12.44 9.58
CA PRO A 249 3.76 -13.40 9.94
C PRO A 249 2.37 -13.06 9.35
N SER A 250 2.23 -11.94 8.64
CA SER A 250 0.96 -11.52 8.04
C SER A 250 0.49 -12.49 6.96
N LYS A 251 -0.85 -12.69 6.90
CA LYS A 251 -1.50 -13.55 5.90
C LYS A 251 -2.38 -12.78 4.91
N THR A 252 -2.55 -11.48 5.11
CA THR A 252 -3.56 -10.67 4.40
C THR A 252 -2.99 -9.47 3.64
N ASP A 253 -1.67 -9.29 3.64
CA ASP A 253 -1.03 -8.20 2.90
C ASP A 253 -1.13 -8.43 1.38
N THR A 254 -1.31 -7.35 0.63
CA THR A 254 -1.38 -7.38 -0.83
C THR A 254 0.00 -7.38 -1.48
N PHE A 255 1.02 -6.83 -0.80
CA PHE A 255 2.39 -6.70 -1.28
C PHE A 255 3.40 -6.84 -0.13
N GLY A 256 3.38 -5.89 0.83
CA GLY A 256 4.34 -5.85 1.93
C GLY A 256 5.62 -5.07 1.59
N ASN A 257 5.56 -3.74 1.57
CA ASN A 257 6.75 -2.88 1.32
C ASN A 257 7.93 -3.21 2.24
N VAL A 258 7.63 -3.63 3.47
CA VAL A 258 8.62 -4.07 4.48
C VAL A 258 9.48 -5.26 4.04
N LEU A 259 8.96 -6.10 3.11
CA LEU A 259 9.74 -7.19 2.51
C LEU A 259 10.90 -6.63 1.69
N LEU A 260 10.62 -5.59 0.87
CA LEU A 260 11.64 -4.93 0.06
C LEU A 260 12.67 -4.21 0.92
N GLU A 261 12.24 -3.56 2.01
CA GLU A 261 13.12 -2.89 2.97
C GLU A 261 14.09 -3.88 3.61
N SER A 262 13.58 -5.06 3.96
CA SER A 262 14.36 -6.14 4.53
C SER A 262 15.42 -6.67 3.55
N ILE A 263 14.99 -7.10 2.35
CA ILE A 263 15.93 -7.69 1.39
C ILE A 263 16.94 -6.66 0.86
N ALA A 264 16.54 -5.39 0.72
CA ALA A 264 17.46 -4.31 0.37
C ALA A 264 18.52 -4.08 1.46
N SER A 265 18.19 -4.28 2.72
CA SER A 265 19.13 -4.23 3.84
C SER A 265 20.00 -5.50 3.97
N GLY A 266 19.85 -6.47 3.08
CA GLY A 266 20.53 -7.76 3.11
C GLY A 266 19.97 -8.70 4.19
N THR A 267 18.77 -8.46 4.71
CA THR A 267 18.15 -9.26 5.75
C THR A 267 17.14 -10.23 5.15
N PRO A 268 17.39 -11.54 5.21
CA PRO A 268 16.52 -12.55 4.61
C PRO A 268 15.16 -12.58 5.31
N VAL A 269 14.13 -12.98 4.57
CA VAL A 269 12.75 -12.99 5.04
C VAL A 269 12.28 -14.39 5.36
N ALA A 270 11.56 -14.56 6.48
CA ALA A 270 10.78 -15.74 6.82
C ALA A 270 9.28 -15.38 6.80
N ALA A 271 8.47 -16.06 6.00
CA ALA A 271 7.06 -15.75 5.84
C ALA A 271 6.20 -17.01 5.57
N PHE A 272 4.87 -16.84 5.71
CA PHE A 272 3.91 -17.81 5.21
C PHE A 272 3.83 -17.77 3.67
N PRO A 273 3.50 -18.91 3.00
CA PRO A 273 3.34 -18.98 1.55
C PRO A 273 1.96 -18.42 1.12
N VAL A 274 1.78 -17.11 1.28
CA VAL A 274 0.55 -16.38 0.98
C VAL A 274 0.82 -15.27 -0.05
N PRO A 275 -0.24 -14.72 -0.69
CA PRO A 275 -0.11 -13.54 -1.56
C PRO A 275 0.69 -12.41 -0.88
N GLY A 276 1.43 -11.67 -1.68
CA GLY A 276 2.43 -10.71 -1.20
C GLY A 276 3.79 -11.40 -1.11
N PRO A 277 4.13 -12.14 -0.04
CA PRO A 277 5.39 -12.87 0.04
C PRO A 277 5.69 -13.79 -1.15
N GLN A 278 4.70 -14.54 -1.66
CA GLN A 278 4.87 -15.41 -2.83
C GLN A 278 5.20 -14.65 -4.12
N ASP A 279 4.71 -13.43 -4.26
CA ASP A 279 4.91 -12.62 -5.47
C ASP A 279 6.19 -11.77 -5.38
N VAL A 280 6.64 -11.41 -4.17
CA VAL A 280 7.75 -10.49 -3.94
C VAL A 280 9.07 -11.22 -3.73
N LEU A 281 9.04 -12.33 -2.98
CA LEU A 281 10.25 -13.05 -2.61
C LEU A 281 10.60 -14.12 -3.63
N LYS A 282 11.91 -14.35 -3.78
CA LYS A 282 12.51 -15.46 -4.54
C LYS A 282 12.88 -16.57 -3.53
N PRO A 283 12.06 -17.63 -3.35
CA PRO A 283 12.28 -18.64 -2.32
C PRO A 283 13.66 -19.28 -2.41
N GLY A 284 14.38 -19.37 -1.27
CA GLY A 284 15.75 -19.90 -1.21
C GLY A 284 16.84 -18.93 -1.63
N VAL A 285 16.49 -17.72 -2.10
CA VAL A 285 17.40 -16.64 -2.50
C VAL A 285 17.37 -15.51 -1.49
N ASP A 286 16.20 -14.91 -1.27
CA ASP A 286 16.01 -13.76 -0.39
C ASP A 286 14.99 -13.99 0.73
N GLY A 287 14.29 -15.12 0.69
CA GLY A 287 13.38 -15.51 1.75
C GLY A 287 13.05 -17.02 1.72
N VAL A 288 12.42 -17.44 2.79
CA VAL A 288 11.89 -18.81 2.95
C VAL A 288 10.40 -18.73 3.26
N LEU A 289 9.61 -19.44 2.46
CA LEU A 289 8.16 -19.53 2.61
C LEU A 289 7.81 -20.91 3.15
N SER A 290 7.10 -20.97 4.29
CA SER A 290 6.66 -22.24 4.88
C SER A 290 5.37 -22.02 5.70
N GLU A 291 4.49 -23.04 5.68
CA GLU A 291 3.34 -23.09 6.60
C GLU A 291 3.79 -23.20 8.07
N ASN A 292 4.97 -23.76 8.31
CA ASN A 292 5.63 -23.72 9.60
C ASN A 292 6.59 -22.52 9.67
N LEU A 293 6.15 -21.44 10.31
CA LEU A 293 6.92 -20.21 10.40
C LEU A 293 8.26 -20.38 11.15
N LYS A 294 8.35 -21.32 12.12
CA LYS A 294 9.61 -21.64 12.81
C LYS A 294 10.65 -22.21 11.83
N ASP A 295 10.23 -23.13 10.99
CA ASP A 295 11.12 -23.73 9.98
C ASP A 295 11.56 -22.69 8.95
N ALA A 296 10.65 -21.78 8.56
CA ALA A 296 10.99 -20.64 7.70
C ALA A 296 12.07 -19.77 8.33
N CYS A 297 11.93 -19.41 9.62
CA CYS A 297 12.90 -18.62 10.37
C CYS A 297 14.28 -19.28 10.38
N LEU A 298 14.36 -20.53 10.83
CA LEU A 298 15.62 -21.26 10.98
C LEU A 298 16.31 -21.52 9.62
N SER A 299 15.53 -21.67 8.56
CA SER A 299 16.07 -21.85 7.20
C SER A 299 16.53 -20.51 6.61
N ALA A 300 15.80 -19.42 6.82
CA ALA A 300 16.16 -18.09 6.35
C ALA A 300 17.50 -17.62 6.95
N LEU A 301 17.80 -17.99 8.18
CA LEU A 301 19.05 -17.66 8.86
C LEU A 301 20.31 -18.15 8.11
N ARG A 302 20.16 -19.13 7.22
CA ARG A 302 21.28 -19.72 6.45
C ARG A 302 21.51 -19.02 5.10
N LEU A 303 20.67 -18.07 4.72
CA LEU A 303 20.79 -17.39 3.42
C LEU A 303 21.94 -16.36 3.45
N ASP A 304 22.65 -16.25 2.33
CA ASP A 304 23.73 -15.28 2.16
C ASP A 304 23.16 -13.86 2.01
N ARG A 305 23.45 -12.98 2.95
CA ARG A 305 22.96 -11.60 3.02
C ARG A 305 23.36 -10.76 1.80
N ASN A 306 24.49 -11.04 1.15
CA ASN A 306 24.90 -10.35 -0.07
C ASN A 306 24.06 -10.79 -1.26
N VAL A 307 23.66 -12.06 -1.31
CA VAL A 307 22.74 -12.59 -2.33
C VAL A 307 21.35 -11.99 -2.12
N VAL A 308 20.88 -11.96 -0.87
CA VAL A 308 19.63 -11.31 -0.48
C VAL A 308 19.59 -9.84 -0.94
N HIS A 309 20.62 -9.08 -0.62
CA HIS A 309 20.71 -7.67 -1.04
C HIS A 309 20.67 -7.54 -2.57
N ARG A 310 21.47 -8.32 -3.30
CA ARG A 310 21.50 -8.24 -4.77
C ARG A 310 20.16 -8.55 -5.41
N SER A 311 19.35 -9.43 -4.81
CA SER A 311 18.01 -9.77 -5.33
C SER A 311 17.03 -8.59 -5.31
N SER A 312 17.28 -7.59 -4.46
CA SER A 312 16.44 -6.41 -4.32
C SER A 312 16.63 -5.37 -5.41
N MET A 313 17.72 -5.45 -6.20
CA MET A 313 18.09 -4.41 -7.17
C MET A 313 17.07 -4.24 -8.30
N ASP A 314 16.23 -5.23 -8.54
CA ASP A 314 15.13 -5.14 -9.52
C ASP A 314 13.96 -4.26 -9.02
N TRP A 315 13.95 -3.90 -7.74
CA TRP A 315 12.87 -3.15 -7.10
C TRP A 315 13.21 -1.66 -6.96
N ASP A 316 13.25 -0.96 -8.07
CA ASP A 316 13.61 0.45 -8.17
C ASP A 316 12.36 1.34 -8.27
N TRP A 317 12.36 2.48 -7.55
CA TRP A 317 11.27 3.44 -7.56
C TRP A 317 11.12 4.18 -8.88
N ASP A 318 12.20 4.41 -9.61
CA ASP A 318 12.14 5.08 -10.91
C ASP A 318 11.44 4.18 -11.94
N THR A 319 11.77 2.90 -11.96
CA THR A 319 11.10 1.88 -12.79
C THR A 319 9.64 1.72 -12.39
N CYS A 320 9.33 1.73 -11.08
CA CYS A 320 7.97 1.72 -10.56
C CYS A 320 7.17 2.93 -11.05
N PHE A 321 7.76 4.13 -11.04
CA PHE A 321 7.13 5.35 -11.51
C PHE A 321 6.88 5.32 -13.03
N GLN A 322 7.84 4.88 -13.84
CA GLN A 322 7.64 4.74 -15.28
C GLN A 322 6.54 3.74 -15.61
N THR A 323 6.50 2.63 -14.87
CA THR A 323 5.40 1.65 -14.96
C THR A 323 4.06 2.30 -14.66
N PHE A 324 3.94 3.07 -13.58
CA PHE A 324 2.73 3.80 -13.23
C PHE A 324 2.27 4.72 -14.38
N LEU A 325 3.16 5.55 -14.89
CA LEU A 325 2.85 6.47 -15.99
C LEU A 325 2.34 5.72 -17.23
N SER A 326 2.98 4.61 -17.59
CA SER A 326 2.58 3.79 -18.73
C SER A 326 1.20 3.12 -18.58
N ARG A 327 0.71 2.99 -17.34
CA ARG A 327 -0.59 2.39 -17.03
C ARG A 327 -1.71 3.43 -16.93
N LEU A 328 -1.39 4.72 -16.78
CA LEU A 328 -2.40 5.76 -16.82
C LEU A 328 -3.13 5.75 -18.17
N VAL A 329 -4.38 6.16 -18.14
CA VAL A 329 -5.17 6.38 -19.36
C VAL A 329 -5.23 7.86 -19.63
N HIS A 330 -4.69 8.24 -20.77
CA HIS A 330 -4.66 9.62 -21.21
C HIS A 330 -5.96 10.01 -21.90
N PHE A 331 -6.33 11.25 -21.76
CA PHE A 331 -7.43 11.87 -22.48
C PHE A 331 -7.05 13.31 -22.86
N ASP A 332 -7.77 13.84 -23.85
CA ASP A 332 -7.59 15.21 -24.30
C ASP A 332 -8.09 16.20 -23.24
N SER A 333 -7.19 17.02 -22.71
CA SER A 333 -7.49 18.01 -21.68
C SER A 333 -8.50 19.08 -22.14
N ASP A 334 -8.55 19.37 -23.45
CA ASP A 334 -9.53 20.31 -24.01
C ASP A 334 -10.94 19.72 -23.96
N LYS A 335 -11.07 18.41 -24.19
CA LYS A 335 -12.34 17.69 -24.01
C LYS A 335 -12.77 17.65 -22.56
N PHE A 336 -11.81 17.57 -21.61
CA PHE A 336 -12.10 17.64 -20.19
C PHE A 336 -12.80 18.95 -19.84
N GLY A 337 -12.23 20.09 -20.23
CA GLY A 337 -12.83 21.42 -20.02
C GLY A 337 -14.21 21.55 -20.66
N TYR A 338 -14.37 21.06 -21.89
CA TYR A 338 -15.65 21.10 -22.62
C TYR A 338 -16.75 20.29 -21.92
N GLN A 339 -16.45 19.07 -21.48
CA GLN A 339 -17.43 18.21 -20.78
C GLN A 339 -17.85 18.81 -19.44
N PHE A 340 -16.92 19.45 -18.73
CA PHE A 340 -17.22 20.18 -17.50
C PHE A 340 -18.16 21.36 -17.72
N ASN A 341 -17.89 22.21 -18.72
CA ASN A 341 -18.68 23.40 -19.01
C ASN A 341 -20.10 23.08 -19.50
N LYS A 342 -20.24 21.98 -20.24
CA LYS A 342 -21.57 21.49 -20.67
C LYS A 342 -22.48 21.09 -19.52
N PHE A 343 -21.92 20.73 -18.40
CA PHE A 343 -22.67 20.30 -17.20
C PHE A 343 -23.12 21.47 -16.30
N GLU A 344 -22.36 22.57 -16.29
CA GLU A 344 -22.68 23.77 -15.50
C GLU A 344 -23.66 24.71 -16.21
N SER A 345 -23.90 24.52 -17.49
CA SER A 345 -24.93 25.27 -18.22
C SER A 345 -26.31 24.63 -17.90
N PRO A 346 -27.14 25.22 -17.04
CA PRO A 346 -28.51 24.76 -16.93
C PRO A 346 -29.14 24.92 -18.30
N THR A 347 -29.66 23.83 -18.85
CA THR A 347 -30.56 23.89 -19.99
C THR A 347 -31.73 24.77 -19.56
N ILE A 348 -31.71 26.04 -19.89
CA ILE A 348 -32.87 26.91 -19.80
C ILE A 348 -33.90 26.24 -20.72
N LEU A 349 -34.84 25.55 -20.12
CA LEU A 349 -36.03 25.10 -20.88
C LEU A 349 -36.63 26.35 -21.49
N PRO A 350 -36.91 26.38 -22.80
CA PRO A 350 -37.62 27.51 -23.40
C PRO A 350 -38.96 27.61 -22.68
N THR A 351 -39.20 28.78 -22.08
CA THR A 351 -40.52 29.17 -21.59
C THR A 351 -41.44 29.16 -22.80
N SER A 352 -42.37 28.20 -22.81
CA SER A 352 -43.49 28.21 -23.77
C SER A 352 -44.33 29.45 -23.44
N ASP A 353 -44.31 30.45 -24.31
CA ASP A 353 -45.31 31.48 -24.43
C ASP A 353 -46.65 30.85 -24.94
#